data_8adb80f83c3c9e6fff0e7c9d89627cf8
#
_entry.id   8adb80f83c3c9e6fff0e7c9d89627cf8
#
_cell.length_a   1.000
_cell.length_b   1.000
_cell.length_c   1.000
_cell.angle_alpha   90.00
_cell.angle_beta   90.00
_cell.angle_gamma   90.00
#
_symmetry.space_group_name_H-M   'P 1'
#
loop_
_entity.id
_entity.type
_entity.pdbx_description
1 polymer ?
#
loop_
_entity_poly.entity_id
_entity_poly.type
_entity_poly.pdbx_seq_one_letter_code
_entity_poly.pdbx_strand_id
1 'polypeptide(L)'
;MLEIERLAVSYGEVAALRDVSLTINKAEIVTLIGGNGAGKTTTLKTVSGLLAPTAGSIRFEGQSIVGLSPDRIVALGIALVPEGRHVFPQLSVEDNLIVGSYLVRNRAVVRDTLDQVYAMFPQLKERRRQLGETLSGGEQQMLALGRAIMSRPRLMLLDEPSLGLAPRIVEEVAKAILAFRRSGVTILLVEQNARVALALSERGYVIETGRVVLSDSSASLKRNPRVIESYLGGSPSAGVTGKKMH
;
A
#
# COMPACT_ATOMS: atom_id res chain seq x y z
N MET A 1 -0.94 13.39 9.41
CA MET A 1 -1.41 12.01 9.62
C MET A 1 -0.24 11.07 9.85
N LEU A 2 0.62 10.84 8.87
CA LEU A 2 1.89 10.12 9.02
C LEU A 2 3.03 11.04 8.60
N GLU A 3 4.09 11.07 9.41
CA GLU A 3 5.31 11.85 9.16
C GLU A 3 6.50 10.91 9.37
N ILE A 4 7.34 10.82 8.36
CA ILE A 4 8.59 10.05 8.37
C ILE A 4 9.72 11.05 8.09
N GLU A 5 10.73 11.09 8.97
CA GLU A 5 11.85 12.01 8.85
C GLU A 5 13.16 11.26 8.93
N ARG A 6 13.96 11.40 7.88
CA ARG A 6 15.33 10.87 7.76
C ARG A 6 15.46 9.40 8.18
N LEU A 7 14.47 8.58 7.76
CA LEU A 7 14.40 7.18 8.14
C LEU A 7 15.54 6.40 7.49
N ALA A 8 16.31 5.68 8.32
CA ALA A 8 17.33 4.74 7.90
C ALA A 8 17.03 3.34 8.44
N VAL A 9 17.24 2.33 7.61
CA VAL A 9 17.03 0.90 7.98
C VAL A 9 18.10 0.06 7.30
N SER A 10 18.68 -0.88 8.04
CA SER A 10 19.66 -1.84 7.50
C SER A 10 19.27 -3.28 7.81
N TYR A 11 19.58 -4.19 6.90
CA TYR A 11 19.58 -5.64 7.09
C TYR A 11 21.04 -6.10 7.26
N GLY A 12 21.48 -6.31 8.48
CA GLY A 12 22.89 -6.48 8.77
C GLY A 12 23.71 -5.28 8.28
N GLU A 13 24.70 -5.53 7.42
CA GLU A 13 25.56 -4.48 6.84
C GLU A 13 24.92 -3.76 5.63
N VAL A 14 23.79 -4.25 5.11
CA VAL A 14 23.17 -3.69 3.91
C VAL A 14 22.15 -2.63 4.28
N ALA A 15 22.44 -1.37 3.95
CA ALA A 15 21.50 -0.27 4.14
C ALA A 15 20.38 -0.32 3.09
N ALA A 16 19.15 -0.60 3.52
CA ALA A 16 17.96 -0.65 2.68
C ALA A 16 17.27 0.71 2.55
N LEU A 17 17.24 1.51 3.63
CA LEU A 17 16.81 2.91 3.62
C LEU A 17 17.94 3.79 4.15
N ARG A 18 18.14 4.97 3.52
CA ARG A 18 19.31 5.81 3.79
C ARG A 18 19.01 7.27 4.09
N ASP A 19 17.81 7.69 4.21
CA ASP A 19 17.33 9.06 4.49
C ASP A 19 15.97 9.27 3.82
N VAL A 20 15.02 8.41 4.15
CA VAL A 20 13.67 8.52 3.60
C VAL A 20 12.87 9.49 4.45
N SER A 21 12.36 10.54 3.81
CA SER A 21 11.43 11.49 4.42
C SER A 21 10.18 11.60 3.56
N LEU A 22 9.01 11.44 4.16
CA LEU A 22 7.72 11.61 3.50
C LEU A 22 6.62 11.98 4.51
N THR A 23 5.58 12.60 4.00
CA THR A 23 4.40 12.97 4.78
C THR A 23 3.12 12.52 4.09
N ILE A 24 2.11 12.14 4.86
CA ILE A 24 0.79 11.76 4.36
C ILE A 24 -0.25 12.53 5.15
N ASN A 25 -1.14 13.23 4.47
CA ASN A 25 -2.24 13.95 5.10
C ASN A 25 -3.43 13.01 5.34
N LYS A 26 -4.37 13.46 6.17
CA LYS A 26 -5.58 12.68 6.47
C LYS A 26 -6.46 12.53 5.22
N ALA A 27 -7.02 11.34 5.02
CA ALA A 27 -7.89 10.99 3.91
C ALA A 27 -7.26 11.23 2.51
N GLU A 28 -5.95 11.05 2.39
CA GLU A 28 -5.15 11.17 1.18
C GLU A 28 -4.65 9.79 0.73
N ILE A 29 -4.56 9.55 -0.56
CA ILE A 29 -3.79 8.44 -1.12
C ILE A 29 -2.45 9.00 -1.57
N VAL A 30 -1.39 8.56 -0.93
CA VAL A 30 -0.01 8.86 -1.34
C VAL A 30 0.61 7.59 -1.87
N THR A 31 1.31 7.68 -2.99
CA THR A 31 2.03 6.52 -3.53
C THR A 31 3.54 6.64 -3.34
N LEU A 32 4.20 5.50 -3.14
CA LEU A 32 5.65 5.34 -3.16
C LEU A 32 6.00 4.42 -4.32
N ILE A 33 6.57 4.97 -5.39
CA ILE A 33 6.96 4.24 -6.60
C ILE A 33 8.48 4.11 -6.67
N GLY A 34 8.95 3.01 -7.26
CA GLY A 34 10.38 2.71 -7.40
C GLY A 34 10.60 1.30 -7.91
N GLY A 35 11.79 1.02 -8.38
CA GLY A 35 12.20 -0.31 -8.83
C GLY A 35 12.22 -1.36 -7.71
N ASN A 36 12.43 -2.63 -8.08
CA ASN A 36 12.62 -3.69 -7.10
C ASN A 36 13.88 -3.42 -6.28
N GLY A 37 13.80 -3.66 -4.97
CA GLY A 37 14.90 -3.37 -4.05
C GLY A 37 15.10 -1.89 -3.71
N ALA A 38 14.27 -0.97 -4.21
CA ALA A 38 14.41 0.47 -3.92
C ALA A 38 14.14 0.85 -2.45
N GLY A 39 13.50 -0.04 -1.65
CA GLY A 39 13.18 0.21 -0.24
C GLY A 39 11.68 0.38 0.06
N LYS A 40 10.79 0.20 -0.92
CA LYS A 40 9.34 0.38 -0.78
C LYS A 40 8.75 -0.49 0.36
N THR A 41 8.85 -1.80 0.25
CA THR A 41 8.38 -2.77 1.26
C THR A 41 9.06 -2.57 2.61
N THR A 42 10.36 -2.21 2.61
CA THR A 42 11.09 -1.90 3.84
C THR A 42 10.47 -0.70 4.56
N THR A 43 10.08 0.34 3.83
CA THR A 43 9.37 1.51 4.40
C THR A 43 8.06 1.07 5.07
N LEU A 44 7.22 0.26 4.39
CA LEU A 44 5.95 -0.23 4.96
C LEU A 44 6.17 -1.11 6.20
N LYS A 45 7.14 -2.04 6.14
CA LYS A 45 7.49 -2.91 7.27
C LYS A 45 7.99 -2.12 8.49
N THR A 46 8.71 -1.03 8.25
CA THR A 46 9.18 -0.17 9.35
C THR A 46 8.04 0.63 9.97
N VAL A 47 7.14 1.20 9.17
CA VAL A 47 5.94 1.89 9.67
C VAL A 47 5.02 0.94 10.45
N SER A 48 4.93 -0.32 10.05
CA SER A 48 4.10 -1.34 10.72
C SER A 48 4.79 -2.01 11.93
N GLY A 49 6.04 -1.59 12.28
CA GLY A 49 6.78 -2.12 13.43
C GLY A 49 7.38 -3.51 13.22
N LEU A 50 7.32 -4.04 11.99
CA LEU A 50 7.95 -5.32 11.63
C LEU A 50 9.48 -5.20 11.47
N LEU A 51 9.98 -3.97 11.29
CA LEU A 51 11.39 -3.66 11.22
C LEU A 51 11.68 -2.45 12.12
N ALA A 52 12.78 -2.50 12.87
CA ALA A 52 13.24 -1.36 13.63
C ALA A 52 14.08 -0.44 12.74
N PRO A 53 13.89 0.89 12.78
CA PRO A 53 14.79 1.82 12.10
C PRO A 53 16.14 1.91 12.84
N THR A 54 17.20 2.14 12.10
CA THR A 54 18.54 2.42 12.66
C THR A 54 18.72 3.91 12.98
N ALA A 55 17.96 4.79 12.31
CA ALA A 55 17.90 6.22 12.58
C ALA A 55 16.62 6.84 12.00
N GLY A 56 16.35 8.08 12.38
CA GLY A 56 15.16 8.83 11.94
C GLY A 56 13.98 8.72 12.89
N SER A 57 12.85 9.29 12.49
CA SER A 57 11.63 9.29 13.27
C SER A 57 10.42 8.92 12.43
N ILE A 58 9.41 8.31 13.06
CA ILE A 58 8.10 8.02 12.48
C ILE A 58 7.06 8.50 13.48
N ARG A 59 6.18 9.41 13.04
CA ARG A 59 5.07 9.92 13.85
C ARG A 59 3.74 9.62 13.16
N PHE A 60 2.82 9.08 13.92
CA PHE A 60 1.45 8.86 13.49
C PHE A 60 0.52 9.73 14.35
N GLU A 61 -0.19 10.66 13.73
CA GLU A 61 -1.03 11.67 14.40
C GLU A 61 -0.28 12.43 15.52
N GLY A 62 0.97 12.79 15.26
CA GLY A 62 1.84 13.51 16.19
C GLY A 62 2.54 12.62 17.22
N GLN A 63 2.14 11.37 17.40
CA GLN A 63 2.73 10.43 18.34
C GLN A 63 3.85 9.61 17.66
N SER A 64 5.01 9.48 18.32
CA SER A 64 6.08 8.57 17.86
C SER A 64 5.60 7.12 17.94
N ILE A 65 5.84 6.37 16.86
CA ILE A 65 5.55 4.92 16.79
C ILE A 65 6.81 4.07 16.69
N VAL A 66 7.99 4.70 16.70
CA VAL A 66 9.28 3.97 16.71
C VAL A 66 9.39 3.14 17.98
N GLY A 67 9.75 1.86 17.83
CA GLY A 67 9.90 0.91 18.93
C GLY A 67 8.60 0.33 19.47
N LEU A 68 7.45 0.70 18.92
CA LEU A 68 6.19 0.02 19.24
C LEU A 68 6.12 -1.34 18.54
N SER A 69 5.53 -2.32 19.23
CA SER A 69 5.25 -3.64 18.63
C SER A 69 4.13 -3.55 17.59
N PRO A 70 4.08 -4.48 16.61
CA PRO A 70 3.07 -4.47 15.54
C PRO A 70 1.63 -4.45 16.06
N ASP A 71 1.32 -5.18 17.13
CA ASP A 71 0.01 -5.20 17.76
C ASP A 71 -0.40 -3.82 18.30
N ARG A 72 0.53 -3.07 18.91
CA ARG A 72 0.29 -1.69 19.35
C ARG A 72 0.08 -0.74 18.17
N ILE A 73 0.83 -0.92 17.09
CA ILE A 73 0.67 -0.12 15.88
C ILE A 73 -0.70 -0.37 15.23
N VAL A 74 -1.15 -1.63 15.16
CA VAL A 74 -2.52 -1.95 14.69
C VAL A 74 -3.57 -1.34 15.62
N ALA A 75 -3.36 -1.36 16.94
CA ALA A 75 -4.26 -0.74 17.91
C ALA A 75 -4.35 0.79 17.75
N LEU A 76 -3.31 1.45 17.26
CA LEU A 76 -3.33 2.85 16.86
C LEU A 76 -4.11 3.10 15.57
N GLY A 77 -4.52 2.07 14.83
CA GLY A 77 -5.29 2.18 13.59
C GLY A 77 -4.44 2.18 12.32
N ILE A 78 -3.27 1.56 12.33
CA ILE A 78 -2.45 1.33 11.13
C ILE A 78 -2.57 -0.14 10.73
N ALA A 79 -3.06 -0.42 9.52
CA ALA A 79 -3.15 -1.78 8.97
C ALA A 79 -2.22 -1.95 7.77
N LEU A 80 -1.52 -3.09 7.72
CA LEU A 80 -0.68 -3.48 6.59
C LEU A 80 -1.36 -4.60 5.79
N VAL A 81 -1.48 -4.41 4.48
CA VAL A 81 -1.75 -5.46 3.50
C VAL A 81 -0.41 -5.75 2.81
N PRO A 82 0.28 -6.82 3.17
CA PRO A 82 1.58 -7.15 2.60
C PRO A 82 1.45 -7.73 1.20
N GLU A 83 2.54 -7.71 0.43
CA GLU A 83 2.66 -8.45 -0.81
C GLU A 83 2.37 -9.95 -0.59
N GLY A 84 1.78 -10.64 -1.57
CA GLY A 84 1.52 -12.09 -1.49
C GLY A 84 0.22 -12.47 -0.78
N ARG A 85 -0.67 -11.52 -0.52
CA ARG A 85 -2.06 -11.72 -0.03
C ARG A 85 -2.16 -12.22 1.41
N HIS A 86 -1.34 -13.20 1.82
CA HIS A 86 -1.24 -13.78 3.17
C HIS A 86 -2.61 -14.07 3.82
N VAL A 87 -3.51 -14.70 3.08
CA VAL A 87 -4.77 -15.20 3.65
C VAL A 87 -4.48 -16.43 4.52
N PHE A 88 -5.35 -16.70 5.49
CA PHE A 88 -5.28 -17.95 6.25
C PHE A 88 -5.94 -19.07 5.42
N PRO A 89 -5.16 -20.01 4.86
CA PRO A 89 -5.65 -20.94 3.85
C PRO A 89 -6.74 -21.87 4.38
N GLN A 90 -6.62 -22.31 5.62
CA GLN A 90 -7.52 -23.26 6.28
C GLN A 90 -8.72 -22.62 6.97
N LEU A 91 -8.79 -21.29 7.02
CA LEU A 91 -9.95 -20.59 7.53
C LEU A 91 -10.93 -20.29 6.39
N SER A 92 -12.23 -20.25 6.72
CA SER A 92 -13.24 -19.77 5.78
C SER A 92 -13.00 -18.30 5.42
N VAL A 93 -13.62 -17.83 4.34
CA VAL A 93 -13.61 -16.40 3.97
C VAL A 93 -14.11 -15.55 5.12
N GLU A 94 -15.24 -15.93 5.76
CA GLU A 94 -15.83 -15.21 6.88
C GLU A 94 -14.88 -15.19 8.08
N ASP A 95 -14.27 -16.32 8.45
CA ASP A 95 -13.33 -16.38 9.56
C ASP A 95 -12.06 -15.55 9.29
N ASN A 96 -11.55 -15.57 8.05
CA ASN A 96 -10.46 -14.70 7.63
C ASN A 96 -10.81 -13.21 7.86
N LEU A 97 -12.03 -12.80 7.52
CA LEU A 97 -12.48 -11.42 7.75
C LEU A 97 -12.59 -11.11 9.24
N ILE A 98 -13.25 -12.00 10.01
CA ILE A 98 -13.47 -11.81 11.45
C ILE A 98 -12.14 -11.69 12.22
N VAL A 99 -11.11 -12.47 11.86
CA VAL A 99 -9.76 -12.34 12.45
C VAL A 99 -9.24 -10.90 12.30
N GLY A 100 -9.53 -10.20 11.20
CA GLY A 100 -9.16 -8.80 11.01
C GLY A 100 -9.75 -7.84 12.05
N SER A 101 -10.86 -8.21 12.67
CA SER A 101 -11.52 -7.41 13.70
C SER A 101 -11.06 -7.70 15.13
N TYR A 102 -9.97 -8.45 15.34
CA TYR A 102 -9.49 -8.92 16.63
C TYR A 102 -9.45 -7.85 17.73
N LEU A 103 -9.09 -6.62 17.39
CA LEU A 103 -9.04 -5.49 18.33
C LEU A 103 -10.37 -4.75 18.49
N VAL A 104 -11.39 -5.06 17.68
CA VAL A 104 -12.70 -4.39 17.71
C VAL A 104 -13.63 -5.10 18.70
N ARG A 105 -13.79 -4.55 19.90
CA ARG A 105 -14.58 -5.19 20.96
C ARG A 105 -16.10 -5.16 20.76
N ASN A 106 -16.60 -4.17 20.02
CA ASN A 106 -18.04 -4.01 19.80
C ASN A 106 -18.53 -4.91 18.65
N ARG A 107 -19.28 -5.97 18.98
CA ARG A 107 -19.81 -6.94 18.02
C ARG A 107 -20.74 -6.34 16.97
N ALA A 108 -21.51 -5.30 17.30
CA ALA A 108 -22.36 -4.62 16.33
C ALA A 108 -21.51 -3.94 15.26
N VAL A 109 -20.43 -3.25 15.68
CA VAL A 109 -19.47 -2.62 14.78
C VAL A 109 -18.76 -3.64 13.88
N VAL A 110 -18.40 -4.81 14.42
CA VAL A 110 -17.81 -5.90 13.62
C VAL A 110 -18.78 -6.37 12.55
N ARG A 111 -20.06 -6.57 12.90
CA ARG A 111 -21.12 -6.98 11.95
C ARG A 111 -21.32 -5.93 10.86
N ASP A 112 -21.47 -4.66 11.24
CA ASP A 112 -21.65 -3.55 10.29
C ASP A 112 -20.47 -3.44 9.31
N THR A 113 -19.24 -3.62 9.83
CA THR A 113 -18.03 -3.59 8.98
C THR A 113 -17.98 -4.80 8.06
N LEU A 114 -18.38 -5.98 8.51
CA LEU A 114 -18.47 -7.20 7.69
C LEU A 114 -19.48 -7.01 6.55
N ASP A 115 -20.64 -6.42 6.84
CA ASP A 115 -21.65 -6.10 5.84
C ASP A 115 -21.13 -5.09 4.80
N GLN A 116 -20.37 -4.10 5.21
CA GLN A 116 -19.67 -3.16 4.31
C GLN A 116 -18.65 -3.88 3.42
N VAL A 117 -17.86 -4.82 3.95
CA VAL A 117 -16.93 -5.65 3.19
C VAL A 117 -17.68 -6.48 2.16
N TYR A 118 -18.79 -7.10 2.53
CA TYR A 118 -19.62 -7.89 1.62
C TYR A 118 -20.33 -7.05 0.57
N ALA A 119 -20.72 -5.82 0.88
CA ALA A 119 -21.25 -4.88 -0.10
C ALA A 119 -20.19 -4.45 -1.12
N MET A 120 -18.93 -4.30 -0.67
CA MET A 120 -17.80 -3.95 -1.54
C MET A 120 -17.33 -5.13 -2.38
N PHE A 121 -17.35 -6.34 -1.83
CA PHE A 121 -16.89 -7.58 -2.46
C PHE A 121 -18.00 -8.65 -2.41
N PRO A 122 -19.06 -8.55 -3.25
CA PRO A 122 -20.19 -9.49 -3.21
C PRO A 122 -19.76 -10.95 -3.38
N GLN A 123 -18.73 -11.22 -4.18
CA GLN A 123 -18.17 -12.55 -4.40
C GLN A 123 -17.63 -13.18 -3.09
N LEU A 124 -17.12 -12.40 -2.15
CA LEU A 124 -16.71 -12.92 -0.85
C LEU A 124 -17.92 -13.35 -0.01
N LYS A 125 -19.04 -12.64 -0.11
CA LYS A 125 -20.29 -13.00 0.57
C LYS A 125 -20.84 -14.33 0.05
N GLU A 126 -20.86 -14.51 -1.27
CA GLU A 126 -21.30 -15.76 -1.92
C GLU A 126 -20.45 -16.94 -1.49
N ARG A 127 -19.16 -16.72 -1.28
CA ARG A 127 -18.15 -17.73 -0.92
C ARG A 127 -17.79 -17.74 0.55
N ARG A 128 -18.59 -17.12 1.43
CA ARG A 128 -18.22 -16.89 2.83
C ARG A 128 -17.82 -18.14 3.62
N ARG A 129 -18.32 -19.32 3.22
CA ARG A 129 -18.02 -20.62 3.84
C ARG A 129 -16.87 -21.38 3.16
N GLN A 130 -16.36 -20.91 2.02
CA GLN A 130 -15.24 -21.53 1.33
C GLN A 130 -13.94 -21.26 2.08
N LEU A 131 -12.99 -22.19 1.98
CA LEU A 131 -11.66 -22.05 2.54
C LEU A 131 -10.83 -21.03 1.72
N GLY A 132 -9.99 -20.25 2.38
CA GLY A 132 -9.16 -19.25 1.74
C GLY A 132 -8.25 -19.78 0.64
N GLU A 133 -7.76 -21.00 0.77
CA GLU A 133 -6.92 -21.66 -0.24
C GLU A 133 -7.65 -21.99 -1.55
N THR A 134 -8.98 -22.14 -1.51
CA THR A 134 -9.79 -22.48 -2.68
C THR A 134 -10.17 -21.27 -3.54
N LEU A 135 -9.84 -20.09 -3.09
CA LEU A 135 -10.10 -18.83 -3.79
C LEU A 135 -9.09 -18.58 -4.91
N SER A 136 -9.55 -17.96 -5.99
CA SER A 136 -8.65 -17.41 -7.01
C SER A 136 -7.73 -16.34 -6.43
N GLY A 137 -6.62 -16.05 -7.09
CA GLY A 137 -5.69 -15.03 -6.63
C GLY A 137 -6.31 -13.63 -6.47
N GLY A 138 -7.28 -13.29 -7.31
CA GLY A 138 -8.01 -12.02 -7.19
C GLY A 138 -8.94 -12.00 -5.98
N GLU A 139 -9.66 -13.09 -5.73
CA GLU A 139 -10.53 -13.23 -4.55
C GLU A 139 -9.72 -13.22 -3.25
N GLN A 140 -8.54 -13.85 -3.24
CA GLN A 140 -7.62 -13.78 -2.10
C GLN A 140 -7.13 -12.35 -1.85
N GLN A 141 -6.87 -11.56 -2.89
CA GLN A 141 -6.49 -10.15 -2.74
C GLN A 141 -7.62 -9.32 -2.15
N MET A 142 -8.86 -9.52 -2.62
CA MET A 142 -10.04 -8.87 -2.05
C MET A 142 -10.27 -9.28 -0.59
N LEU A 143 -10.02 -10.56 -0.26
CA LEU A 143 -10.10 -11.07 1.10
C LEU A 143 -9.05 -10.41 2.00
N ALA A 144 -7.80 -10.23 1.53
CA ALA A 144 -6.75 -9.56 2.27
C ALA A 144 -7.09 -8.07 2.55
N LEU A 145 -7.63 -7.36 1.53
CA LEU A 145 -8.13 -5.99 1.68
C LEU A 145 -9.31 -5.91 2.63
N GLY A 146 -10.28 -6.82 2.50
CA GLY A 146 -11.44 -6.93 3.38
C GLY A 146 -11.02 -7.18 4.82
N ARG A 147 -10.08 -8.10 5.06
CA ARG A 147 -9.53 -8.37 6.39
C ARG A 147 -8.86 -7.14 7.01
N ALA A 148 -8.13 -6.37 6.23
CA ALA A 148 -7.50 -5.14 6.72
C ALA A 148 -8.53 -4.10 7.14
N ILE A 149 -9.61 -3.91 6.37
CA ILE A 149 -10.67 -2.94 6.72
C ILE A 149 -11.46 -3.36 7.96
N MET A 150 -11.54 -4.65 8.27
CA MET A 150 -12.19 -5.15 9.49
C MET A 150 -11.55 -4.61 10.78
N SER A 151 -10.26 -4.22 10.75
CA SER A 151 -9.60 -3.55 11.89
C SER A 151 -10.02 -2.08 12.04
N ARG A 152 -10.80 -1.53 11.11
CA ARG A 152 -11.20 -0.11 11.03
C ARG A 152 -10.00 0.84 11.05
N PRO A 153 -9.09 0.69 10.12
CA PRO A 153 -7.84 1.45 10.12
C PRO A 153 -8.09 2.92 9.80
N ARG A 154 -7.24 3.78 10.37
CA ARG A 154 -7.12 5.19 9.99
C ARG A 154 -6.09 5.39 8.89
N LEU A 155 -5.07 4.51 8.87
CA LEU A 155 -4.05 4.44 7.83
C LEU A 155 -3.93 2.99 7.34
N MET A 156 -4.01 2.81 6.03
CA MET A 156 -3.79 1.51 5.38
C MET A 156 -2.51 1.57 4.57
N LEU A 157 -1.63 0.62 4.81
CA LEU A 157 -0.37 0.42 4.09
C LEU A 157 -0.59 -0.72 3.10
N LEU A 158 -0.47 -0.46 1.81
CA LEU A 158 -0.71 -1.43 0.74
C LEU A 158 0.59 -1.72 -0.02
N ASP A 159 1.05 -2.97 0.03
CA ASP A 159 2.28 -3.40 -0.63
C ASP A 159 1.95 -4.19 -1.90
N GLU A 160 2.12 -3.55 -3.05
CA GLU A 160 1.91 -4.08 -4.40
C GLU A 160 0.58 -4.83 -4.57
N PRO A 161 -0.57 -4.22 -4.20
CA PRO A 161 -1.86 -4.92 -4.18
C PRO A 161 -2.36 -5.35 -5.55
N SER A 162 -1.79 -4.85 -6.65
CA SER A 162 -2.16 -5.23 -8.03
C SER A 162 -1.26 -6.30 -8.65
N LEU A 163 -0.18 -6.71 -7.95
CA LEU A 163 0.83 -7.59 -8.50
C LEU A 163 0.27 -8.98 -8.89
N GLY A 164 0.53 -9.40 -10.12
CA GLY A 164 0.13 -10.71 -10.64
C GLY A 164 -1.36 -10.92 -10.79
N LEU A 165 -2.16 -9.84 -10.84
CA LEU A 165 -3.60 -9.89 -11.04
C LEU A 165 -3.98 -9.63 -12.50
N ALA A 166 -5.08 -10.26 -12.95
CA ALA A 166 -5.66 -9.97 -14.25
C ALA A 166 -6.18 -8.51 -14.30
N PRO A 167 -6.16 -7.84 -15.45
CA PRO A 167 -6.54 -6.42 -15.58
C PRO A 167 -7.90 -6.07 -14.95
N ARG A 168 -8.90 -6.91 -15.14
CA ARG A 168 -10.24 -6.73 -14.53
C ARG A 168 -10.18 -6.69 -13.00
N ILE A 169 -9.35 -7.54 -12.39
CA ILE A 169 -9.21 -7.60 -10.94
C ILE A 169 -8.44 -6.37 -10.43
N VAL A 170 -7.43 -5.91 -11.18
CA VAL A 170 -6.74 -4.64 -10.85
C VAL A 170 -7.73 -3.48 -10.78
N GLU A 171 -8.70 -3.40 -11.70
CA GLU A 171 -9.75 -2.39 -11.64
C GLU A 171 -10.65 -2.51 -10.41
N GLU A 172 -11.01 -3.74 -10.00
CA GLU A 172 -11.81 -3.98 -8.80
C GLU A 172 -11.04 -3.59 -7.53
N VAL A 173 -9.77 -3.95 -7.43
CA VAL A 173 -8.86 -3.51 -6.35
C VAL A 173 -8.74 -1.99 -6.31
N ALA A 174 -8.57 -1.35 -7.47
CA ALA A 174 -8.50 0.11 -7.57
C ALA A 174 -9.79 0.79 -7.07
N LYS A 175 -10.96 0.26 -7.46
CA LYS A 175 -12.26 0.76 -6.98
C LYS A 175 -12.39 0.63 -5.46
N ALA A 176 -11.92 -0.49 -4.88
CA ALA A 176 -11.94 -0.70 -3.43
C ALA A 176 -11.03 0.29 -2.70
N ILE A 177 -9.81 0.53 -3.19
CA ILE A 177 -8.87 1.52 -2.64
C ILE A 177 -9.50 2.92 -2.63
N LEU A 178 -10.13 3.33 -3.74
CA LEU A 178 -10.83 4.60 -3.82
C LEU A 178 -12.05 4.67 -2.88
N ALA A 179 -12.75 3.56 -2.67
CA ALA A 179 -13.87 3.49 -1.74
C ALA A 179 -13.39 3.63 -0.28
N PHE A 180 -12.28 2.98 0.09
CA PHE A 180 -11.65 3.15 1.41
C PHE A 180 -11.28 4.60 1.66
N ARG A 181 -10.63 5.26 0.69
CA ARG A 181 -10.30 6.68 0.81
C ARG A 181 -11.56 7.54 1.00
N ARG A 182 -12.65 7.30 0.24
CA ARG A 182 -13.92 8.04 0.40
C ARG A 182 -14.56 7.84 1.77
N SER A 183 -14.35 6.68 2.42
CA SER A 183 -14.79 6.44 3.80
C SER A 183 -13.88 7.09 4.86
N GLY A 184 -12.86 7.85 4.44
CA GLY A 184 -11.96 8.59 5.34
C GLY A 184 -10.68 7.86 5.70
N VAL A 185 -10.40 6.68 5.14
CA VAL A 185 -9.15 5.96 5.35
C VAL A 185 -8.02 6.65 4.59
N THR A 186 -6.91 6.90 5.26
CA THR A 186 -5.66 7.37 4.63
C THR A 186 -4.91 6.18 4.07
N ILE A 187 -4.24 6.33 2.92
CA ILE A 187 -3.59 5.20 2.25
C ILE A 187 -2.17 5.56 1.83
N LEU A 188 -1.21 4.71 2.22
CA LEU A 188 0.12 4.66 1.61
C LEU A 188 0.16 3.46 0.67
N LEU A 189 0.18 3.74 -0.63
CA LEU A 189 0.17 2.74 -1.69
C LEU A 189 1.59 2.56 -2.24
N VAL A 190 2.14 1.37 -2.09
CA VAL A 190 3.36 0.95 -2.78
C VAL A 190 2.96 0.14 -4.00
N GLU A 191 3.46 0.51 -5.16
CA GLU A 191 3.18 -0.17 -6.42
C GLU A 191 4.41 -0.17 -7.34
N GLN A 192 4.60 -1.26 -8.07
CA GLN A 192 5.56 -1.34 -9.15
C GLN A 192 5.00 -0.70 -10.42
N ASN A 193 3.71 -0.86 -10.67
CA ASN A 193 3.04 -0.24 -11.80
C ASN A 193 2.74 1.24 -11.50
N ALA A 194 3.68 2.12 -11.86
CA ALA A 194 3.54 3.55 -11.64
C ALA A 194 2.30 4.17 -12.32
N ARG A 195 1.80 3.61 -13.43
CA ARG A 195 0.56 4.10 -14.06
C ARG A 195 -0.64 3.90 -13.15
N VAL A 196 -0.77 2.71 -12.56
CA VAL A 196 -1.84 2.40 -11.60
C VAL A 196 -1.68 3.25 -10.34
N ALA A 197 -0.47 3.29 -9.77
CA ALA A 197 -0.16 4.06 -8.56
C ALA A 197 -0.54 5.55 -8.70
N LEU A 198 -0.05 6.20 -9.74
CA LEU A 198 -0.28 7.62 -9.99
C LEU A 198 -1.73 7.91 -10.44
N ALA A 199 -2.47 6.92 -10.98
CA ALA A 199 -3.87 7.08 -11.30
C ALA A 199 -4.77 7.14 -10.06
N LEU A 200 -4.37 6.45 -8.98
CA LEU A 200 -5.12 6.34 -7.73
C LEU A 200 -4.75 7.40 -6.70
N SER A 201 -3.56 7.98 -6.77
CA SER A 201 -3.01 8.87 -5.73
C SER A 201 -3.11 10.35 -6.10
N GLU A 202 -3.16 11.20 -5.07
CA GLU A 202 -3.07 12.65 -5.19
C GLU A 202 -1.62 13.12 -5.33
N ARG A 203 -0.70 12.49 -4.57
CA ARG A 203 0.75 12.78 -4.57
C ARG A 203 1.54 11.49 -4.61
N GLY A 204 2.81 11.62 -4.98
CA GLY A 204 3.71 10.49 -4.99
C GLY A 204 5.13 10.86 -4.60
N TYR A 205 5.84 9.84 -4.14
CA TYR A 205 7.27 9.86 -3.91
C TYR A 205 7.93 8.81 -4.80
N VAL A 206 9.05 9.17 -5.41
CA VAL A 206 9.89 8.23 -6.14
C VAL A 206 11.07 7.86 -5.26
N ILE A 207 11.23 6.57 -5.01
CA ILE A 207 12.32 6.04 -4.19
C ILE A 207 13.30 5.24 -5.07
N GLU A 208 14.59 5.55 -4.94
CA GLU A 208 15.69 4.85 -5.61
C GLU A 208 16.80 4.56 -4.61
N THR A 209 17.22 3.30 -4.54
CA THR A 209 18.35 2.87 -3.68
C THR A 209 18.24 3.38 -2.22
N GLY A 210 17.02 3.30 -1.66
CA GLY A 210 16.74 3.70 -0.28
C GLY A 210 16.65 5.20 -0.02
N ARG A 211 16.49 6.04 -1.06
CA ARG A 211 16.35 7.50 -0.95
C ARG A 211 15.17 8.01 -1.74
N VAL A 212 14.44 8.97 -1.21
CA VAL A 212 13.44 9.73 -1.98
C VAL A 212 14.17 10.66 -2.93
N VAL A 213 13.95 10.50 -4.24
CA VAL A 213 14.62 11.29 -5.29
C VAL A 213 13.69 12.32 -5.94
N LEU A 214 12.36 12.10 -5.89
CA LEU A 214 11.34 13.03 -6.38
C LEU A 214 10.12 12.97 -5.46
N SER A 215 9.45 14.10 -5.32
CA SER A 215 8.17 14.21 -4.61
C SER A 215 7.34 15.32 -5.26
N ASP A 216 6.14 14.98 -5.72
CA ASP A 216 5.25 15.96 -6.36
C ASP A 216 3.80 15.42 -6.39
N SER A 217 2.87 16.23 -6.89
CA SER A 217 1.54 15.79 -7.26
C SER A 217 1.59 14.66 -8.29
N SER A 218 0.65 13.71 -8.23
CA SER A 218 0.59 12.63 -9.22
C SER A 218 0.43 13.16 -10.65
N ALA A 219 -0.24 14.30 -10.82
CA ALA A 219 -0.37 14.95 -12.12
C ALA A 219 0.97 15.47 -12.68
N SER A 220 1.83 16.02 -11.81
CA SER A 220 3.18 16.46 -12.18
C SER A 220 4.10 15.26 -12.46
N LEU A 221 4.07 14.24 -11.60
CA LEU A 221 4.89 13.03 -11.79
C LEU A 221 4.56 12.29 -13.08
N LYS A 222 3.29 12.23 -13.49
CA LYS A 222 2.87 11.64 -14.79
C LYS A 222 3.48 12.35 -15.99
N ARG A 223 3.89 13.61 -15.87
CA ARG A 223 4.49 14.42 -16.94
C ARG A 223 6.01 14.57 -16.79
N ASN A 224 6.57 14.09 -15.69
CA ASN A 224 8.01 14.19 -15.45
C ASN A 224 8.77 13.24 -16.37
N PRO A 225 9.73 13.73 -17.20
CA PRO A 225 10.46 12.91 -18.16
C PRO A 225 11.17 11.72 -17.54
N ARG A 226 11.79 11.89 -16.36
CA ARG A 226 12.47 10.82 -15.62
C ARG A 226 11.50 9.73 -15.19
N VAL A 227 10.30 10.09 -14.72
CA VAL A 227 9.27 9.13 -14.32
C VAL A 227 8.70 8.39 -15.52
N ILE A 228 8.51 9.10 -16.65
CA ILE A 228 8.03 8.50 -17.91
C ILE A 228 9.03 7.47 -18.42
N GLU A 229 10.31 7.84 -18.49
CA GLU A 229 11.37 6.96 -18.99
C GLU A 229 11.57 5.74 -18.09
N SER A 230 11.66 5.94 -16.76
CA SER A 230 12.02 4.87 -15.83
C SER A 230 10.85 3.97 -15.42
N TYR A 231 9.60 4.50 -15.41
CA TYR A 231 8.47 3.81 -14.76
C TYR A 231 7.17 3.76 -15.56
N LEU A 232 7.02 4.60 -16.63
CA LEU A 232 5.79 4.63 -17.42
C LEU A 232 5.93 3.99 -18.81
N GLY A 233 7.10 3.40 -19.12
CA GLY A 233 7.34 2.70 -20.40
C GLY A 233 7.38 3.64 -21.60
N GLY A 234 7.92 4.85 -21.44
CA GLY A 234 8.23 5.74 -22.55
C GLY A 234 9.45 5.21 -23.31
N SER A 235 9.31 4.88 -24.59
CA SER A 235 10.47 4.77 -25.47
C SER A 235 11.11 6.15 -25.57
N PRO A 236 12.45 6.28 -25.49
CA PRO A 236 13.10 7.53 -25.81
C PRO A 236 12.73 7.90 -27.27
N SER A 237 12.13 9.06 -27.47
CA SER A 237 11.97 9.63 -28.80
C SER A 237 13.37 9.81 -29.35
N ALA A 238 13.77 8.92 -30.25
CA ALA A 238 14.99 9.04 -31.00
C ALA A 238 14.94 10.39 -31.73
N GLY A 239 15.73 11.34 -31.26
CA GLY A 239 15.96 12.60 -31.92
C GLY A 239 16.55 12.30 -33.30
N VAL A 240 15.73 12.44 -34.32
CA VAL A 240 16.19 12.45 -35.73
C VAL A 240 17.00 13.71 -35.91
N THR A 241 18.29 13.63 -35.65
CA THR A 241 19.25 14.59 -36.21
C THR A 241 19.49 14.23 -37.66
N GLY A 242 18.68 14.82 -38.53
CA GLY A 242 18.93 14.85 -39.97
C GLY A 242 20.21 15.60 -40.24
N LYS A 243 21.31 14.91 -40.44
CA LYS A 243 22.48 15.45 -41.10
C LYS A 243 22.29 15.32 -42.62
N LYS A 244 21.85 16.40 -43.28
CA LYS A 244 22.04 16.56 -44.69
C LYS A 244 23.56 16.67 -44.97
N MET A 245 24.10 15.76 -45.73
CA MET A 245 25.39 15.93 -46.38
C MET A 245 25.12 16.26 -47.84
N HIS A 246 25.74 17.34 -48.25
CA HIS A 246 25.95 17.73 -49.68
C HIS A 246 26.96 16.81 -50.33
#